data_e1823a78062f6d51bbd10df1e0a0b99c
#
_entry.id   e1823a78062f6d51bbd10df1e0a0b99c
#
_cell.length_a   1.000
_cell.length_b   1.000
_cell.length_c   1.000
_cell.angle_alpha   90.00
_cell.angle_beta   90.00
_cell.angle_gamma   90.00
#
_symmetry.space_group_name_H-M   'P 1'
#
loop_
_entity.id
_entity.type
_entity.pdbx_description
1 polymer ?
#
loop_
_entity_poly.entity_id
_entity_poly.type
_entity_poly.pdbx_seq_one_letter_code
_entity_poly.pdbx_strand_id
1 'polypeptide(L)'
;MVKTLVARGQATIHIQKDGYTISQSLGEYVFPADADGKIPSAVSVTSTIQVTLGDSDFYGFSIGPVVKPAGFSSISVNNSNKTITYNIAAGTATLADHGTVSIPVIISGATYTLSFVWSKAKSGTPGKDGADASMLDWVKEWNTGKTLINNNTVITPKLFTGIKNSDGTVSGIAIGSFPLSVKTASGTVTVETVNGIYGFK
;
A
#
# COMPACT_ATOMS: atom_id res chain seq x y z
N MET A 1 3.81 14.01 -8.33
CA MET A 1 4.88 13.13 -8.88
C MET A 1 5.59 12.50 -7.68
N VAL A 2 5.26 11.27 -7.35
CA VAL A 2 5.85 10.54 -6.20
C VAL A 2 7.20 9.99 -6.66
N LYS A 3 8.28 10.47 -6.07
CA LYS A 3 9.62 9.90 -6.30
C LYS A 3 9.74 8.65 -5.43
N THR A 4 9.68 7.48 -6.03
CA THR A 4 10.04 6.23 -5.37
C THR A 4 11.56 6.17 -5.26
N LEU A 5 12.09 6.33 -4.05
CA LEU A 5 13.50 6.13 -3.77
C LEU A 5 13.78 4.63 -3.77
N VAL A 6 14.33 4.10 -4.84
CA VAL A 6 14.87 2.74 -4.86
C VAL A 6 16.30 2.80 -4.35
N ALA A 7 16.51 2.38 -3.12
CA ALA A 7 17.87 2.20 -2.59
C ALA A 7 18.53 1.05 -3.35
N ARG A 8 19.54 1.35 -4.17
CA ARG A 8 20.43 0.36 -4.78
C ARG A 8 21.66 0.24 -3.90
N GLY A 9 21.70 -0.82 -3.10
CA GLY A 9 22.94 -1.21 -2.42
C GLY A 9 23.76 -2.10 -3.36
N GLN A 10 25.00 -1.75 -3.62
CA GLN A 10 25.96 -2.60 -4.33
C GLN A 10 26.91 -3.16 -3.28
N ALA A 11 26.75 -4.46 -2.93
CA ALA A 11 27.69 -5.15 -2.08
C ALA A 11 28.59 -6.01 -2.97
N THR A 12 29.87 -5.71 -2.98
CA THR A 12 30.89 -6.56 -3.60
C THR A 12 31.47 -7.49 -2.54
N ILE A 13 31.17 -8.77 -2.63
CA ILE A 13 31.75 -9.78 -1.75
C ILE A 13 33.01 -10.34 -2.45
N HIS A 14 34.17 -10.11 -1.87
CA HIS A 14 35.43 -10.69 -2.32
C HIS A 14 35.71 -11.96 -1.52
N ILE A 15 35.74 -13.09 -2.20
CA ILE A 15 36.27 -14.34 -1.65
C ILE A 15 37.61 -14.60 -2.31
N GLN A 16 38.69 -14.46 -1.56
CA GLN A 16 40.05 -14.76 -2.03
C GLN A 16 40.46 -16.12 -1.48
N LYS A 17 40.54 -17.10 -2.35
CA LYS A 17 41.11 -18.44 -2.06
C LYS A 17 41.90 -18.86 -3.28
N ASP A 18 43.08 -19.39 -3.07
CA ASP A 18 43.99 -19.90 -4.13
C ASP A 18 44.32 -18.86 -5.24
N GLY A 19 44.33 -17.54 -4.87
CA GLY A 19 44.67 -16.48 -5.82
C GLY A 19 43.53 -16.00 -6.69
N TYR A 20 42.31 -16.62 -6.61
CA TYR A 20 41.12 -16.16 -7.31
C TYR A 20 40.33 -15.16 -6.46
N THR A 21 39.90 -14.06 -7.07
CA THR A 21 38.88 -13.16 -6.52
C THR A 21 37.59 -13.34 -7.30
N ILE A 22 36.48 -13.59 -6.59
CA ILE A 22 35.17 -13.83 -7.20
C ILE A 22 34.22 -12.73 -6.76
N SER A 23 33.59 -12.08 -7.71
CA SER A 23 32.65 -10.97 -7.46
C SER A 23 31.39 -11.10 -8.31
N GLN A 24 30.38 -10.36 -7.96
CA GLN A 24 29.12 -10.27 -8.71
C GLN A 24 28.67 -8.82 -8.81
N SER A 25 28.10 -8.46 -9.96
CA SER A 25 27.65 -7.07 -10.20
C SER A 25 26.40 -6.70 -9.38
N LEU A 26 25.62 -7.68 -8.93
CA LEU A 26 24.42 -7.50 -8.12
C LEU A 26 24.37 -8.60 -7.06
N GLY A 27 24.73 -8.26 -5.82
CA GLY A 27 24.69 -9.15 -4.66
C GLY A 27 23.42 -9.08 -3.84
N GLU A 28 22.66 -8.00 -3.98
CA GLU A 28 21.41 -7.79 -3.26
C GLU A 28 20.38 -7.04 -4.10
N TYR A 29 19.09 -7.26 -3.81
CA TYR A 29 18.00 -6.55 -4.47
C TYR A 29 16.79 -6.40 -3.56
N VAL A 30 16.14 -5.23 -3.61
CA VAL A 30 14.91 -4.96 -2.88
C VAL A 30 13.75 -4.99 -3.85
N PHE A 31 12.88 -6.00 -3.71
CA PHE A 31 11.68 -6.13 -4.53
C PHE A 31 10.57 -5.22 -4.01
N PRO A 32 9.99 -4.34 -4.86
CA PRO A 32 8.82 -3.57 -4.47
C PRO A 32 7.62 -4.51 -4.29
N ALA A 33 6.86 -4.31 -3.23
CA ALA A 33 5.64 -5.04 -2.96
C ALA A 33 4.51 -4.09 -2.54
N ASP A 34 3.26 -4.51 -2.76
CA ASP A 34 2.09 -3.80 -2.22
C ASP A 34 1.98 -4.01 -0.70
N ALA A 35 0.95 -3.45 -0.09
CA ALA A 35 0.72 -3.54 1.35
C ALA A 35 0.57 -5.00 1.85
N ASP A 36 0.05 -5.88 1.00
CA ASP A 36 -0.14 -7.31 1.29
C ASP A 36 1.12 -8.13 1.00
N GLY A 37 2.18 -7.50 0.50
CA GLY A 37 3.45 -8.16 0.16
C GLY A 37 3.45 -8.86 -1.20
N LYS A 38 2.49 -8.55 -2.07
CA LYS A 38 2.43 -9.06 -3.45
C LYS A 38 3.27 -8.18 -4.38
N ILE A 39 3.97 -8.79 -5.31
CA ILE A 39 4.79 -8.08 -6.31
C ILE A 39 3.87 -7.50 -7.40
N PRO A 40 3.72 -6.18 -7.53
CA PRO A 40 2.71 -5.58 -8.41
C PRO A 40 3.02 -5.75 -9.89
N SER A 41 4.29 -5.77 -10.27
CA SER A 41 4.74 -5.88 -11.66
C SER A 41 5.84 -6.93 -11.79
N ALA A 42 5.95 -7.58 -12.94
CA ALA A 42 7.03 -8.52 -13.20
C ALA A 42 8.40 -7.83 -13.04
N VAL A 43 9.31 -8.52 -12.36
CA VAL A 43 10.68 -8.04 -12.13
C VAL A 43 11.65 -9.04 -12.71
N SER A 44 12.63 -8.52 -13.47
CA SER A 44 13.75 -9.29 -13.99
C SER A 44 15.04 -8.55 -13.67
N VAL A 45 15.93 -9.19 -12.92
CA VAL A 45 17.24 -8.61 -12.56
C VAL A 45 18.35 -9.57 -12.92
N THR A 46 19.46 -9.04 -13.43
CA THR A 46 20.59 -9.82 -13.90
C THR A 46 21.85 -9.43 -13.14
N SER A 47 22.58 -10.42 -12.68
CA SER A 47 23.91 -10.27 -12.09
C SER A 47 24.96 -10.91 -13.00
N THR A 48 26.07 -10.23 -13.20
CA THR A 48 27.25 -10.75 -13.90
C THR A 48 28.26 -11.23 -12.87
N ILE A 49 28.74 -12.45 -13.04
CA ILE A 49 29.80 -13.02 -12.21
C ILE A 49 31.14 -12.74 -12.87
N GLN A 50 32.07 -12.23 -12.11
CA GLN A 50 33.43 -11.97 -12.53
C GLN A 50 34.41 -12.71 -11.64
N VAL A 51 35.44 -13.30 -12.24
CA VAL A 51 36.52 -13.94 -11.54
C VAL A 51 37.82 -13.33 -12.04
N THR A 52 38.72 -13.01 -11.15
CA THR A 52 40.08 -12.60 -11.49
C THR A 52 41.11 -13.55 -10.85
N LEU A 53 42.22 -13.71 -11.50
CA LEU A 53 43.41 -14.37 -10.96
C LEU A 53 44.53 -13.35 -10.89
N GLY A 54 44.86 -12.95 -9.67
CA GLY A 54 45.64 -11.73 -9.47
C GLY A 54 44.92 -10.51 -10.07
N ASP A 55 45.59 -9.75 -10.91
CA ASP A 55 45.03 -8.53 -11.55
C ASP A 55 44.41 -8.81 -12.95
N SER A 56 44.29 -10.07 -13.37
CA SER A 56 43.79 -10.40 -14.69
C SER A 56 42.43 -11.12 -14.63
N ASP A 57 41.54 -10.79 -15.59
CA ASP A 57 40.28 -11.47 -15.74
C ASP A 57 40.48 -12.96 -16.05
N PHE A 58 39.73 -13.81 -15.36
CA PHE A 58 39.78 -15.25 -15.54
C PHE A 58 38.41 -15.76 -16.02
N TYR A 59 38.37 -16.33 -17.21
CA TYR A 59 37.13 -16.82 -17.85
C TYR A 59 36.92 -18.34 -17.74
N GLY A 60 37.92 -19.07 -17.18
CA GLY A 60 37.89 -20.51 -17.05
C GLY A 60 37.03 -21.04 -15.91
N PHE A 61 35.87 -20.44 -15.69
CA PHE A 61 34.93 -20.86 -14.66
C PHE A 61 33.53 -21.11 -15.23
N SER A 62 32.69 -21.77 -14.46
CA SER A 62 31.27 -21.93 -14.75
C SER A 62 30.42 -21.64 -13.52
N ILE A 63 29.18 -21.19 -13.75
CA ILE A 63 28.16 -21.09 -12.73
C ILE A 63 27.43 -22.43 -12.68
N GLY A 64 27.42 -23.06 -11.52
CA GLY A 64 26.77 -24.36 -11.32
C GLY A 64 25.24 -24.22 -11.18
N PRO A 65 24.53 -25.32 -10.93
CA PRO A 65 23.10 -25.34 -10.77
C PRO A 65 22.69 -24.51 -9.56
N VAL A 66 21.69 -23.64 -9.75
CA VAL A 66 21.15 -22.77 -8.72
C VAL A 66 19.77 -23.27 -8.31
N VAL A 67 19.56 -23.48 -7.02
CA VAL A 67 18.25 -23.85 -6.48
C VAL A 67 17.35 -22.64 -6.45
N LYS A 68 16.19 -22.73 -7.11
CA LYS A 68 15.20 -21.67 -7.18
C LYS A 68 14.31 -21.67 -5.92
N PRO A 69 14.33 -20.62 -5.08
CA PRO A 69 13.42 -20.49 -3.97
C PRO A 69 11.95 -20.27 -4.41
N ALA A 70 11.02 -20.51 -3.50
CA ALA A 70 9.61 -20.19 -3.73
C ALA A 70 9.44 -18.71 -4.05
N GLY A 71 8.50 -18.39 -4.94
CA GLY A 71 8.20 -17.03 -5.37
C GLY A 71 8.99 -16.54 -6.57
N PHE A 72 10.15 -17.13 -6.89
CA PHE A 72 10.79 -16.85 -8.17
C PHE A 72 10.08 -17.64 -9.30
N SER A 73 9.75 -16.98 -10.40
CA SER A 73 9.21 -17.65 -11.58
C SER A 73 10.30 -18.48 -12.28
N SER A 74 11.49 -17.91 -12.43
CA SER A 74 12.68 -18.63 -12.90
C SER A 74 13.97 -18.01 -12.38
N ILE A 75 15.03 -18.82 -12.32
CA ILE A 75 16.41 -18.37 -12.23
C ILE A 75 17.14 -19.01 -13.41
N SER A 76 17.76 -18.18 -14.25
CA SER A 76 18.42 -18.62 -15.47
C SER A 76 19.91 -18.33 -15.41
N VAL A 77 20.73 -19.33 -15.65
CA VAL A 77 22.19 -19.22 -15.71
C VAL A 77 22.63 -19.22 -17.17
N ASN A 78 23.44 -18.24 -17.55
CA ASN A 78 24.08 -18.17 -18.85
C ASN A 78 25.60 -18.23 -18.66
N ASN A 79 26.18 -19.43 -18.88
CA ASN A 79 27.60 -19.65 -18.71
C ASN A 79 28.46 -19.01 -19.81
N SER A 80 27.89 -18.70 -20.99
CA SER A 80 28.62 -18.00 -22.05
C SER A 80 28.90 -16.54 -21.67
N ASN A 81 27.90 -15.87 -21.11
CA ASN A 81 28.01 -14.47 -20.70
C ASN A 81 28.34 -14.31 -19.20
N LYS A 82 28.49 -15.42 -18.47
CA LYS A 82 28.75 -15.42 -17.02
C LYS A 82 27.69 -14.65 -16.23
N THR A 83 26.42 -14.79 -16.63
CA THR A 83 25.30 -14.06 -16.01
C THR A 83 24.30 -15.00 -15.38
N ILE A 84 23.62 -14.48 -14.37
CA ILE A 84 22.48 -15.12 -13.74
C ILE A 84 21.32 -14.12 -13.70
N THR A 85 20.14 -14.53 -14.14
CA THR A 85 18.93 -13.71 -14.20
C THR A 85 17.88 -14.27 -13.27
N TYR A 86 17.35 -13.42 -12.41
CA TYR A 86 16.31 -13.72 -11.44
C TYR A 86 15.00 -13.09 -11.90
N ASN A 87 13.95 -13.90 -12.07
CA ASN A 87 12.66 -13.46 -12.54
C ASN A 87 11.57 -13.71 -11.50
N ILE A 88 10.72 -12.71 -11.28
CA ILE A 88 9.51 -12.82 -10.47
C ILE A 88 8.35 -12.33 -11.32
N ALA A 89 7.28 -13.11 -11.36
CA ALA A 89 6.06 -12.73 -12.09
C ALA A 89 5.25 -11.68 -11.33
N ALA A 90 4.52 -10.85 -12.07
CA ALA A 90 3.53 -9.96 -11.50
C ALA A 90 2.49 -10.75 -10.71
N GLY A 91 2.00 -10.19 -9.62
CA GLY A 91 1.00 -10.82 -8.76
C GLY A 91 1.56 -11.87 -7.80
N THR A 92 2.87 -12.11 -7.77
CA THR A 92 3.48 -13.11 -6.86
C THR A 92 3.33 -12.69 -5.41
N ALA A 93 2.65 -13.52 -4.61
CA ALA A 93 2.50 -13.37 -3.16
C ALA A 93 3.41 -14.32 -2.36
N THR A 94 3.90 -15.39 -3.00
CA THR A 94 4.64 -16.49 -2.34
C THR A 94 6.12 -16.19 -2.12
N LEU A 95 6.65 -15.07 -2.62
CA LEU A 95 8.01 -14.64 -2.30
C LEU A 95 8.10 -14.27 -0.83
N ALA A 96 9.07 -14.87 -0.11
CA ALA A 96 9.36 -14.50 1.27
C ALA A 96 9.80 -13.02 1.39
N ASP A 97 9.62 -12.42 2.56
CA ASP A 97 9.98 -11.01 2.78
C ASP A 97 11.49 -10.76 2.67
N HIS A 98 12.28 -11.78 2.90
CA HIS A 98 13.73 -11.80 2.70
C HIS A 98 14.21 -13.21 2.43
N GLY A 99 15.39 -13.32 1.85
CA GLY A 99 16.02 -14.62 1.62
C GLY A 99 17.34 -14.52 0.88
N THR A 100 17.90 -15.67 0.57
CA THR A 100 19.20 -15.80 -0.08
C THR A 100 19.17 -16.91 -1.13
N VAL A 101 19.77 -16.64 -2.28
CA VAL A 101 20.08 -17.64 -3.32
C VAL A 101 21.57 -17.93 -3.28
N SER A 102 21.92 -19.18 -3.10
CA SER A 102 23.32 -19.64 -3.20
C SER A 102 23.70 -19.86 -4.65
N ILE A 103 24.80 -19.30 -5.08
CA ILE A 103 25.30 -19.35 -6.46
C ILE A 103 26.65 -20.09 -6.45
N PRO A 104 26.68 -21.36 -6.87
CA PRO A 104 27.93 -22.09 -6.97
C PRO A 104 28.73 -21.59 -8.18
N VAL A 105 29.98 -21.20 -7.96
CA VAL A 105 30.98 -20.86 -9.00
C VAL A 105 32.04 -21.93 -9.00
N ILE A 106 32.21 -22.61 -10.12
CA ILE A 106 33.11 -23.75 -10.26
C ILE A 106 34.36 -23.31 -11.02
N ILE A 107 35.51 -23.41 -10.37
CA ILE A 107 36.83 -23.06 -10.93
C ILE A 107 37.75 -24.26 -10.77
N SER A 108 38.26 -24.81 -11.86
CA SER A 108 39.21 -25.94 -11.84
C SER A 108 38.74 -27.12 -10.95
N GLY A 109 37.41 -27.40 -10.96
CA GLY A 109 36.80 -28.45 -10.15
C GLY A 109 36.50 -28.08 -8.68
N ALA A 110 36.98 -26.96 -8.18
CA ALA A 110 36.62 -26.43 -6.87
C ALA A 110 35.34 -25.60 -6.97
N THR A 111 34.46 -25.70 -5.94
CA THR A 111 33.22 -24.92 -5.87
C THR A 111 33.35 -23.81 -4.82
N TYR A 112 33.08 -22.59 -5.25
CA TYR A 112 32.98 -21.39 -4.42
C TYR A 112 31.52 -20.97 -4.41
N THR A 113 31.05 -20.37 -3.33
CA THR A 113 29.65 -19.96 -3.23
C THR A 113 29.53 -18.45 -3.07
N LEU A 114 28.84 -17.80 -4.00
CA LEU A 114 28.35 -16.44 -3.84
C LEU A 114 26.91 -16.49 -3.33
N SER A 115 26.45 -15.37 -2.81
CA SER A 115 25.09 -15.22 -2.30
C SER A 115 24.42 -14.01 -2.93
N PHE A 116 23.23 -14.22 -3.48
CA PHE A 116 22.32 -13.14 -3.85
C PHE A 116 21.26 -13.03 -2.74
N VAL A 117 21.17 -11.87 -2.13
CA VAL A 117 20.25 -11.59 -1.01
C VAL A 117 19.09 -10.74 -1.52
N TRP A 118 17.89 -11.02 -1.09
CA TRP A 118 16.75 -10.16 -1.38
C TRP A 118 15.97 -9.79 -0.14
N SER A 119 15.27 -8.65 -0.25
CA SER A 119 14.24 -8.25 0.67
C SER A 119 13.05 -7.67 -0.10
N LYS A 120 11.89 -7.55 0.55
CA LYS A 120 10.72 -6.85 0.01
C LYS A 120 10.53 -5.49 0.70
N ALA A 121 10.30 -4.45 -0.09
CA ALA A 121 9.81 -3.17 0.39
C ALA A 121 8.29 -3.12 0.18
N LYS A 122 7.53 -3.29 1.26
CA LYS A 122 6.07 -3.19 1.23
C LYS A 122 5.63 -1.73 1.22
N SER A 123 4.66 -1.39 0.37
CA SER A 123 3.99 -0.09 0.46
C SER A 123 3.16 -0.03 1.74
N GLY A 124 3.04 1.15 2.33
CA GLY A 124 2.08 1.35 3.43
C GLY A 124 0.65 1.12 2.94
N THR A 125 -0.22 0.65 3.83
CA THR A 125 -1.66 0.68 3.57
C THR A 125 -2.11 2.13 3.41
N PRO A 126 -3.00 2.44 2.44
CA PRO A 126 -3.63 3.74 2.39
C PRO A 126 -4.21 4.08 3.77
N GLY A 127 -4.02 5.30 4.22
CA GLY A 127 -4.69 5.78 5.44
C GLY A 127 -6.18 5.56 5.28
N LYS A 128 -6.87 5.20 6.36
CA LYS A 128 -8.33 5.22 6.35
C LYS A 128 -8.75 6.66 6.04
N ASP A 129 -9.69 6.81 5.13
CA ASP A 129 -10.36 8.09 4.94
C ASP A 129 -10.83 8.55 6.32
N GLY A 130 -10.54 9.80 6.65
CA GLY A 130 -11.03 10.39 7.89
C GLY A 130 -12.54 10.19 7.96
N ALA A 131 -13.10 9.95 9.14
CA ALA A 131 -14.52 9.68 9.34
C ALA A 131 -15.44 10.79 8.75
N ASP A 132 -14.86 11.95 8.43
CA ASP A 132 -15.54 13.13 7.88
C ASP A 132 -15.38 13.29 6.35
N ALA A 133 -14.71 12.39 5.65
CA ALA A 133 -14.34 12.58 4.25
C ALA A 133 -15.39 12.08 3.25
N SER A 134 -16.41 11.36 3.66
CA SER A 134 -17.41 10.83 2.74
C SER A 134 -18.68 11.65 2.74
N MET A 135 -18.84 12.52 1.72
CA MET A 135 -20.11 13.17 1.43
C MET A 135 -21.26 12.12 1.27
N LEU A 136 -20.92 10.88 0.90
CA LEU A 136 -21.86 9.77 0.82
C LEU A 136 -22.40 9.33 2.19
N ASP A 137 -21.60 9.39 3.24
CA ASP A 137 -22.04 9.02 4.58
C ASP A 137 -22.93 10.09 5.18
N TRP A 138 -22.67 11.35 4.88
CA TRP A 138 -23.58 12.44 5.23
C TRP A 138 -24.95 12.28 4.58
N VAL A 139 -24.97 11.92 3.28
CA VAL A 139 -26.23 11.67 2.56
C VAL A 139 -26.97 10.47 3.15
N LYS A 140 -26.27 9.42 3.53
CA LYS A 140 -26.87 8.24 4.19
C LYS A 140 -27.45 8.60 5.55
N GLU A 141 -26.72 9.33 6.37
CA GLU A 141 -27.18 9.76 7.69
C GLU A 141 -28.32 10.77 7.60
N TRP A 142 -28.31 11.66 6.63
CA TRP A 142 -29.42 12.58 6.36
C TRP A 142 -30.71 11.81 6.01
N ASN A 143 -30.61 10.79 5.19
CA ASN A 143 -31.75 9.93 4.84
C ASN A 143 -32.33 9.16 6.04
N THR A 144 -31.60 9.04 7.14
CA THR A 144 -32.08 8.45 8.40
C THR A 144 -32.82 9.44 9.31
N GLY A 145 -32.97 10.70 8.90
CA GLY A 145 -33.64 11.74 9.67
C GLY A 145 -32.82 12.30 10.83
N LYS A 146 -31.53 12.03 10.88
CA LYS A 146 -30.62 12.59 11.88
C LYS A 146 -30.23 14.03 11.57
N THR A 147 -29.96 14.80 12.60
CA THR A 147 -29.34 16.11 12.46
C THR A 147 -27.84 15.99 12.41
N LEU A 148 -27.23 16.56 11.38
CA LEU A 148 -25.78 16.61 11.19
C LEU A 148 -25.30 18.04 11.40
N ILE A 149 -24.28 18.22 12.23
CA ILE A 149 -23.66 19.52 12.50
C ILE A 149 -22.18 19.41 12.13
N ASN A 150 -21.78 20.26 11.19
CA ASN A 150 -20.38 20.40 10.80
C ASN A 150 -20.01 21.88 10.82
N ASN A 151 -18.93 22.25 11.45
CA ASN A 151 -18.34 23.58 11.65
C ASN A 151 -19.21 24.80 11.26
N ASN A 152 -19.72 24.90 10.03
CA ASN A 152 -20.48 26.03 9.51
C ASN A 152 -21.84 25.63 8.91
N THR A 153 -22.23 24.34 9.01
CA THR A 153 -23.44 23.84 8.36
C THR A 153 -24.23 22.95 9.31
N VAL A 154 -25.52 23.18 9.40
CA VAL A 154 -26.47 22.28 10.05
C VAL A 154 -27.36 21.69 8.99
N ILE A 155 -27.28 20.35 8.85
CA ILE A 155 -28.15 19.60 7.96
C ILE A 155 -29.16 18.87 8.83
N THR A 156 -30.39 19.24 8.72
CA THR A 156 -31.48 18.61 9.47
C THR A 156 -32.77 18.65 8.66
N PRO A 157 -33.54 17.56 8.64
CA PRO A 157 -34.85 17.57 7.99
C PRO A 157 -35.84 18.49 8.67
N LYS A 158 -35.62 18.82 9.95
CA LYS A 158 -36.49 19.71 10.73
C LYS A 158 -35.64 20.53 11.70
N LEU A 159 -35.82 21.82 11.67
CA LEU A 159 -35.21 22.74 12.62
C LEU A 159 -36.34 23.53 13.32
N PHE A 160 -36.33 23.53 14.63
CA PHE A 160 -37.15 24.44 15.45
C PHE A 160 -36.24 25.32 16.27
N THR A 161 -36.44 26.61 16.16
CA THR A 161 -35.78 27.62 17.02
C THR A 161 -36.81 28.47 17.71
N GLY A 162 -36.76 28.52 19.04
CA GLY A 162 -37.73 29.25 19.83
C GLY A 162 -37.66 28.95 21.31
N ILE A 163 -38.69 29.30 22.03
CA ILE A 163 -38.82 29.15 23.47
C ILE A 163 -39.92 28.14 23.78
N LYS A 164 -39.59 27.20 24.67
CA LYS A 164 -40.58 26.33 25.31
C LYS A 164 -40.91 26.88 26.68
N ASN A 165 -42.17 27.23 26.89
CA ASN A 165 -42.67 27.78 28.14
C ASN A 165 -42.88 26.66 29.17
N SER A 166 -43.01 27.04 30.43
CA SER A 166 -43.23 26.12 31.55
C SER A 166 -44.57 25.38 31.48
N ASP A 167 -45.57 25.92 30.80
CA ASP A 167 -46.87 25.30 30.54
C ASP A 167 -46.87 24.32 29.35
N GLY A 168 -45.68 24.11 28.71
CA GLY A 168 -45.50 23.24 27.56
C GLY A 168 -45.83 23.88 26.21
N THR A 169 -46.21 25.15 26.16
CA THR A 169 -46.39 25.89 24.90
C THR A 169 -45.06 26.28 24.30
N VAL A 170 -45.02 26.50 22.99
CA VAL A 170 -43.84 26.92 22.26
C VAL A 170 -44.12 28.15 21.41
N SER A 171 -43.12 29.02 21.30
CA SER A 171 -43.13 30.16 20.38
C SER A 171 -41.81 30.16 19.61
N GLY A 172 -41.87 30.31 18.30
CA GLY A 172 -40.64 30.29 17.51
C GLY A 172 -40.89 30.04 16.03
N ILE A 173 -39.87 29.54 15.36
CA ILE A 173 -39.85 29.24 13.92
C ILE A 173 -39.51 27.79 13.72
N ALA A 174 -40.26 27.09 12.87
CA ALA A 174 -39.96 25.77 12.39
C ALA A 174 -39.62 25.80 10.89
N ILE A 175 -38.58 25.13 10.50
CA ILE A 175 -38.12 25.01 9.11
C ILE A 175 -37.96 23.55 8.80
N GLY A 176 -38.44 23.10 7.64
CA GLY A 176 -38.18 21.75 7.15
C GLY A 176 -39.41 20.98 6.66
N SER A 177 -39.29 19.67 6.70
CA SER A 177 -40.34 18.74 6.26
C SER A 177 -41.31 18.39 7.40
N PHE A 178 -42.57 18.25 7.08
CA PHE A 178 -43.65 17.99 8.03
C PHE A 178 -44.30 16.61 7.77
N PRO A 179 -45.08 16.06 8.71
CA PRO A 179 -45.91 16.78 9.69
C PRO A 179 -45.16 17.21 10.95
N LEU A 180 -45.60 18.33 11.52
CA LEU A 180 -45.16 18.84 12.79
C LEU A 180 -46.38 19.35 13.59
N SER A 181 -46.56 18.86 14.80
CA SER A 181 -47.56 19.37 15.74
C SER A 181 -46.86 20.01 16.92
N VAL A 182 -47.20 21.23 17.21
CA VAL A 182 -46.70 22.00 18.36
C VAL A 182 -47.83 22.59 19.15
N LYS A 183 -47.71 22.63 20.47
CA LYS A 183 -48.63 23.32 21.35
C LYS A 183 -48.21 24.79 21.44
N THR A 184 -49.09 25.70 21.07
CA THR A 184 -48.89 27.14 21.13
C THR A 184 -49.84 27.77 22.16
N ALA A 185 -49.63 29.04 22.45
CA ALA A 185 -50.55 29.79 23.34
C ALA A 185 -52.01 29.81 22.81
N SER A 186 -52.19 29.73 21.49
CA SER A 186 -53.53 29.72 20.85
C SER A 186 -54.10 28.31 20.65
N GLY A 187 -53.42 27.26 21.09
CA GLY A 187 -53.82 25.88 20.92
C GLY A 187 -52.76 25.01 20.24
N THR A 188 -53.15 23.81 19.83
CA THR A 188 -52.24 22.93 19.06
C THR A 188 -52.31 23.27 17.58
N VAL A 189 -51.17 23.55 16.98
CA VAL A 189 -51.05 23.79 15.56
C VAL A 189 -50.38 22.56 14.95
N THR A 190 -51.04 21.97 13.94
CA THR A 190 -50.47 20.88 13.15
C THR A 190 -50.23 21.34 11.72
N VAL A 191 -49.03 21.20 11.27
CA VAL A 191 -48.62 21.49 9.89
C VAL A 191 -48.40 20.17 9.17
N GLU A 192 -49.25 19.88 8.21
CA GLU A 192 -49.24 18.64 7.47
C GLU A 192 -48.51 18.74 6.14
N THR A 193 -48.30 19.96 5.68
CA THR A 193 -47.69 20.23 4.36
C THR A 193 -46.17 20.25 4.44
N VAL A 194 -45.58 19.88 3.37
CA VAL A 194 -44.15 19.62 3.22
C VAL A 194 -43.39 20.89 2.86
N ASN A 195 -42.25 21.09 3.47
CA ASN A 195 -41.21 22.09 3.15
C ASN A 195 -41.65 23.54 3.26
N GLY A 196 -41.29 24.18 4.37
CA GLY A 196 -41.58 25.60 4.56
C GLY A 196 -40.94 26.17 5.84
N ILE A 197 -41.22 27.43 6.06
CA ILE A 197 -40.89 28.17 7.27
C ILE A 197 -42.18 28.58 7.94
N TYR A 198 -42.36 28.15 9.18
CA TYR A 198 -43.60 28.41 9.94
C TYR A 198 -43.26 29.08 11.26
N GLY A 199 -43.95 30.20 11.54
CA GLY A 199 -43.88 30.89 12.84
C GLY A 199 -45.01 30.44 13.77
N PHE A 200 -44.72 30.24 15.03
CA PHE A 200 -45.64 29.90 16.09
C PHE A 200 -45.59 30.99 17.20
N LYS A 201 -46.73 31.33 17.75
CA LYS A 201 -46.87 32.23 18.91
C LYS A 201 -47.69 31.54 19.99
#